data_8e7c557ff85b7db7786fa6e1956da7d7
#
_entry.id   8e7c557ff85b7db7786fa6e1956da7d7
#
_cell.length_a   1.000
_cell.length_b   1.000
_cell.length_c   1.000
_cell.angle_alpha   90.00
_cell.angle_beta   90.00
_cell.angle_gamma   90.00
#
_symmetry.space_group_name_H-M   'P 1'
#
loop_
_entity.id
_entity.type
_entity.pdbx_description
1 polymer ?
#
loop_
_entity_poly.entity_id
_entity_poly.type
_entity_poly.pdbx_seq_one_letter_code
_entity_poly.pdbx_strand_id
1 'polypeptide(L)'
;EIAEIKKPTAKRMCGYTTWYNYYTSVTEEIVKRDLESISKLDSKIDIFQVDDGYERTVGDWLIADNKKFPSGMKSVADNMLAGLWLAPFAATPKSYIYRKHKDWFVKDKDGKIPFASHNWGGFYALDIYNEEVRQYLKKVFDTVLNTWGYDMVKLDFLYACCIIPYNNKSRGEIMCDAMELLRSLCGDKLILGCGVPLAPAFGKVDFCRIGADMALSWNKKPFSREDVSTKHALLNTIFRRQLDGRAFLNDPDVFLLRDNNIKMPFSQRKLIAKTASLFGNLLFVSDDVSTYNNEQKECFATVTSQNKAKINYVDMNRNGDISIKYSLDDKNIGYCLNINNGTEKKYV
;
A
#
# COMPACT_ATOMS: atom_id res chain seq x y z
N GLU A 1 -11.98 -27.61 6.48
CA GLU A 1 -10.69 -27.74 5.76
C GLU A 1 -10.20 -26.33 5.45
N ILE A 2 -8.98 -26.01 5.89
CA ILE A 2 -8.33 -24.75 5.55
C ILE A 2 -7.91 -24.88 4.09
N ALA A 3 -8.42 -24.02 3.22
CA ALA A 3 -8.01 -23.98 1.82
C ALA A 3 -6.47 -23.93 1.74
N GLU A 4 -5.89 -24.68 0.83
CA GLU A 4 -4.46 -24.62 0.55
C GLU A 4 -4.11 -23.22 0.05
N ILE A 5 -3.42 -22.45 0.88
CA ILE A 5 -2.99 -21.09 0.54
C ILE A 5 -1.70 -21.18 -0.25
N LYS A 6 -1.70 -20.70 -1.50
CA LYS A 6 -0.50 -20.55 -2.30
C LYS A 6 0.47 -19.62 -1.59
N LYS A 7 1.67 -20.12 -1.27
CA LYS A 7 2.71 -19.28 -0.68
C LYS A 7 3.18 -18.20 -1.66
N PRO A 8 3.51 -17.00 -1.18
CA PRO A 8 4.04 -15.94 -2.04
C PRO A 8 5.39 -16.38 -2.64
N THR A 9 5.58 -16.08 -3.91
CA THR A 9 6.83 -16.32 -4.65
C THR A 9 7.64 -15.04 -4.84
N ALA A 10 7.05 -13.89 -4.60
CA ALA A 10 7.73 -12.59 -4.64
C ALA A 10 8.87 -12.54 -3.62
N LYS A 11 9.87 -11.70 -3.91
CA LYS A 11 11.02 -11.46 -3.01
C LYS A 11 10.80 -10.20 -2.22
N ARG A 12 11.53 -10.05 -1.10
CA ARG A 12 11.65 -8.79 -0.39
C ARG A 12 12.14 -7.69 -1.34
N MET A 13 11.51 -6.53 -1.28
CA MET A 13 11.80 -5.37 -2.14
C MET A 13 11.91 -4.09 -1.33
N CYS A 14 12.77 -3.19 -1.80
CA CYS A 14 12.75 -1.78 -1.45
C CYS A 14 12.10 -0.99 -2.55
N GLY A 15 11.23 -0.05 -2.21
CA GLY A 15 10.49 0.73 -3.16
C GLY A 15 10.40 2.20 -2.80
N TYR A 16 10.05 2.98 -3.79
CA TYR A 16 9.63 4.36 -3.66
C TYR A 16 8.16 4.49 -4.02
N THR A 17 7.39 5.31 -3.27
CA THR A 17 6.00 5.66 -3.60
C THR A 17 5.76 7.15 -3.49
N THR A 18 4.94 7.71 -4.36
CA THR A 18 4.74 9.17 -4.43
C THR A 18 3.77 9.73 -3.40
N TRP A 19 2.96 8.89 -2.72
CA TRP A 19 1.80 9.34 -1.94
C TRP A 19 2.14 10.33 -0.83
N TYR A 20 2.96 9.94 0.14
CA TYR A 20 3.18 10.71 1.36
C TYR A 20 3.97 12.00 1.18
N ASN A 21 4.59 12.19 0.02
CA ASN A 21 5.30 13.42 -0.31
C ASN A 21 4.44 14.40 -1.11
N TYR A 22 3.62 13.89 -2.03
CA TYR A 22 2.91 14.73 -3.00
C TYR A 22 1.40 14.57 -2.96
N TYR A 23 0.87 13.50 -2.35
CA TYR A 23 -0.55 13.16 -2.43
C TYR A 23 -1.02 13.22 -3.89
N THR A 24 -2.20 13.75 -4.13
CA THR A 24 -2.73 13.91 -5.49
C THR A 24 -2.04 15.01 -6.32
N SER A 25 -1.01 15.69 -5.81
CA SER A 25 -0.26 16.72 -6.55
C SER A 25 0.92 16.15 -7.36
N VAL A 26 1.05 14.84 -7.47
CA VAL A 26 2.08 14.18 -8.28
C VAL A 26 1.97 14.60 -9.76
N THR A 27 3.11 14.80 -10.40
CA THR A 27 3.23 15.17 -11.83
C THR A 27 4.33 14.36 -12.50
N GLU A 28 4.31 14.30 -13.83
CA GLU A 28 5.36 13.66 -14.63
C GLU A 28 6.76 14.25 -14.33
N GLU A 29 6.84 15.56 -14.13
CA GLU A 29 8.09 16.24 -13.78
C GLU A 29 8.62 15.77 -12.41
N ILE A 30 7.73 15.68 -11.41
CA ILE A 30 8.05 15.15 -10.09
C ILE A 30 8.56 13.72 -10.20
N VAL A 31 7.86 12.86 -10.94
CA VAL A 31 8.25 11.45 -11.13
C VAL A 31 9.63 11.35 -11.75
N LYS A 32 9.92 12.10 -12.80
CA LYS A 32 11.25 12.12 -13.46
C LYS A 32 12.36 12.59 -12.52
N ARG A 33 12.13 13.68 -11.79
CA ARG A 33 13.07 14.22 -10.80
C ARG A 33 13.37 13.21 -9.69
N ASP A 34 12.35 12.57 -9.15
CA ASP A 34 12.51 11.64 -8.04
C ASP A 34 13.19 10.34 -8.49
N LEU A 35 12.89 9.84 -9.70
CA LEU A 35 13.61 8.73 -10.31
C LEU A 35 15.10 9.05 -10.46
N GLU A 36 15.45 10.24 -10.96
CA GLU A 36 16.84 10.69 -11.07
C GLU A 36 17.52 10.79 -9.69
N SER A 37 16.81 11.30 -8.68
CA SER A 37 17.33 11.42 -7.33
C SER A 37 17.60 10.05 -6.68
N ILE A 38 16.70 9.10 -6.88
CA ILE A 38 16.82 7.73 -6.38
C ILE A 38 17.99 7.01 -7.05
N SER A 39 18.19 7.19 -8.36
CA SER A 39 19.27 6.55 -9.09
C SER A 39 20.67 6.97 -8.61
N LYS A 40 20.78 8.09 -7.90
CA LYS A 40 22.03 8.62 -7.31
C LYS A 40 22.29 8.12 -5.89
N LEU A 41 21.37 7.35 -5.30
CA LEU A 41 21.58 6.76 -3.98
C LEU A 41 22.47 5.51 -4.08
N ASP A 42 23.40 5.35 -3.13
CA ASP A 42 24.18 4.12 -2.91
C ASP A 42 23.33 3.01 -2.29
N SER A 43 22.09 2.86 -2.75
CA SER A 43 21.15 1.89 -2.22
C SER A 43 20.24 1.40 -3.32
N LYS A 44 20.00 0.10 -3.35
CA LYS A 44 19.14 -0.49 -4.37
C LYS A 44 17.67 -0.19 -4.06
N ILE A 45 17.00 0.46 -4.98
CA ILE A 45 15.55 0.55 -5.06
C ILE A 45 15.07 -0.39 -6.17
N ASP A 46 14.21 -1.34 -5.82
CA ASP A 46 13.73 -2.38 -6.74
C ASP A 46 12.51 -1.91 -7.54
N ILE A 47 11.67 -1.01 -6.97
CA ILE A 47 10.40 -0.59 -7.57
C ILE A 47 10.11 0.88 -7.30
N PHE A 48 9.63 1.58 -8.34
CA PHE A 48 9.07 2.93 -8.26
C PHE A 48 7.57 2.87 -8.51
N GLN A 49 6.78 3.33 -7.54
CA GLN A 49 5.32 3.33 -7.60
C GLN A 49 4.77 4.76 -7.72
N VAL A 50 3.98 5.00 -8.76
CA VAL A 50 3.11 6.17 -8.86
C VAL A 50 1.80 5.86 -8.15
N ASP A 51 1.47 6.66 -7.13
CA ASP A 51 0.26 6.51 -6.33
C ASP A 51 -0.90 7.35 -6.88
N ASP A 52 -2.02 7.50 -6.14
CA ASP A 52 -3.21 8.29 -6.48
C ASP A 52 -2.85 9.71 -6.96
N GLY A 53 -3.53 10.19 -7.97
CA GLY A 53 -3.42 11.55 -8.49
C GLY A 53 -2.91 11.68 -9.92
N TYR A 54 -2.58 10.57 -10.61
CA TYR A 54 -2.26 10.58 -12.04
C TYR A 54 -3.51 10.60 -12.91
N GLU A 55 -4.57 9.98 -12.46
CA GLU A 55 -5.84 9.90 -13.18
C GLU A 55 -6.62 11.22 -13.08
N ARG A 56 -7.37 11.51 -14.12
CA ARG A 56 -8.23 12.69 -14.16
C ARG A 56 -9.36 12.61 -13.13
N THR A 57 -9.90 11.42 -12.91
CA THR A 57 -11.03 11.20 -12.02
C THR A 57 -11.04 9.73 -11.58
N VAL A 58 -11.15 9.49 -10.28
CA VAL A 58 -11.28 8.13 -9.73
C VAL A 58 -12.48 7.41 -10.34
N GLY A 59 -12.20 6.27 -10.96
CA GLY A 59 -13.13 5.48 -11.77
C GLY A 59 -12.82 5.50 -13.26
N ASP A 60 -12.24 6.57 -13.81
CA ASP A 60 -11.87 6.70 -15.22
C ASP A 60 -10.37 6.37 -15.43
N TRP A 61 -9.96 5.17 -15.06
CA TRP A 61 -8.57 4.73 -14.89
C TRP A 61 -7.67 4.84 -16.11
N LEU A 62 -8.26 4.89 -17.31
CA LEU A 62 -7.53 5.01 -18.57
C LEU A 62 -7.33 6.44 -19.05
N ILE A 63 -7.78 7.42 -18.27
CA ILE A 63 -7.71 8.85 -18.58
C ILE A 63 -6.79 9.53 -17.58
N ALA A 64 -5.52 9.66 -17.94
CA ALA A 64 -4.59 10.45 -17.15
C ALA A 64 -4.97 11.94 -17.17
N ASP A 65 -4.60 12.67 -16.12
CA ASP A 65 -4.67 14.12 -16.12
C ASP A 65 -3.56 14.66 -17.04
N ASN A 66 -3.93 15.13 -18.22
CA ASN A 66 -2.99 15.59 -19.23
C ASN A 66 -2.23 16.88 -18.86
N LYS A 67 -2.65 17.58 -17.81
CA LYS A 67 -1.90 18.73 -17.28
C LYS A 67 -0.75 18.23 -16.38
N LYS A 68 -0.95 17.12 -15.69
CA LYS A 68 0.04 16.53 -14.79
C LYS A 68 0.96 15.54 -15.52
N PHE A 69 0.40 14.77 -16.45
CA PHE A 69 1.07 13.73 -17.21
C PHE A 69 0.84 13.95 -18.71
N PRO A 70 1.47 14.98 -19.32
CA PRO A 70 1.26 15.32 -20.72
C PRO A 70 1.75 14.22 -21.68
N SER A 71 2.74 13.42 -21.29
CA SER A 71 3.24 12.28 -22.09
C SER A 71 2.45 10.98 -21.89
N GLY A 72 1.40 11.01 -21.03
CA GLY A 72 0.61 9.84 -20.66
C GLY A 72 1.27 8.97 -19.59
N MET A 73 0.78 7.73 -19.44
CA MET A 73 1.13 6.86 -18.32
C MET A 73 2.01 5.66 -18.71
N LYS A 74 2.69 5.72 -19.86
CA LYS A 74 3.69 4.70 -20.14
C LYS A 74 4.74 4.71 -19.03
N SER A 75 5.14 3.52 -18.57
CA SER A 75 6.13 3.40 -17.50
C SER A 75 7.41 4.20 -17.82
N VAL A 76 7.85 4.95 -16.83
CA VAL A 76 9.09 5.76 -16.92
C VAL A 76 10.26 5.14 -16.15
N ALA A 77 10.06 3.98 -15.53
CA ALA A 77 11.07 3.28 -14.74
C ALA A 77 11.88 2.32 -15.62
N ASP A 78 12.91 2.84 -16.30
CA ASP A 78 13.70 2.06 -17.28
C ASP A 78 14.59 0.96 -16.66
N ASN A 79 15.05 1.13 -15.41
CA ASN A 79 16.01 0.24 -14.76
C ASN A 79 15.53 -0.39 -13.45
N MET A 80 14.25 -0.26 -13.14
CA MET A 80 13.60 -0.85 -11.97
C MET A 80 12.16 -1.22 -12.29
N LEU A 81 11.51 -1.99 -11.43
CA LEU A 81 10.10 -2.31 -11.60
C LEU A 81 9.23 -1.04 -11.46
N ALA A 82 8.16 -0.98 -12.23
CA ALA A 82 7.20 0.11 -12.16
C ALA A 82 5.89 -0.34 -11.49
N GLY A 83 5.41 0.43 -10.53
CA GLY A 83 4.12 0.23 -9.86
C GLY A 83 3.14 1.36 -10.15
N LEU A 84 1.85 1.01 -10.25
CA LEU A 84 0.75 1.98 -10.39
C LEU A 84 -0.35 1.70 -9.39
N TRP A 85 -0.87 2.75 -8.77
CA TRP A 85 -2.02 2.67 -7.88
C TRP A 85 -3.34 2.67 -8.65
N LEU A 86 -4.30 1.87 -8.17
CA LEU A 86 -5.67 1.80 -8.68
C LEU A 86 -6.62 1.54 -7.51
N ALA A 87 -7.82 2.13 -7.55
CA ALA A 87 -8.97 1.71 -6.72
C ALA A 87 -10.03 1.09 -7.65
N PRO A 88 -9.83 -0.16 -8.10
CA PRO A 88 -10.52 -0.71 -9.28
C PRO A 88 -12.03 -0.81 -9.14
N PHE A 89 -12.54 -0.88 -7.91
CA PHE A 89 -13.95 -0.99 -7.63
C PHE A 89 -14.61 0.34 -7.23
N ALA A 90 -13.86 1.46 -7.24
CA ALA A 90 -14.35 2.76 -6.83
C ALA A 90 -14.61 3.68 -8.03
N ALA A 91 -15.70 4.44 -7.97
CA ALA A 91 -15.92 5.54 -8.91
C ALA A 91 -16.63 6.71 -8.22
N THR A 92 -16.12 7.92 -8.48
CA THR A 92 -16.71 9.15 -7.95
C THR A 92 -17.85 9.66 -8.83
N PRO A 93 -18.75 10.50 -8.32
CA PRO A 93 -19.83 11.10 -9.11
C PRO A 93 -19.35 11.92 -10.32
N LYS A 94 -18.09 12.39 -10.29
CA LYS A 94 -17.48 13.14 -11.39
C LYS A 94 -16.99 12.27 -12.53
N SER A 95 -16.79 10.98 -12.31
CA SER A 95 -16.30 10.06 -13.34
C SER A 95 -17.29 9.90 -14.51
N TYR A 96 -16.76 9.62 -15.68
CA TYR A 96 -17.56 9.28 -16.85
C TYR A 96 -18.40 8.03 -16.60
N ILE A 97 -17.78 6.98 -16.03
CA ILE A 97 -18.47 5.72 -15.78
C ILE A 97 -19.66 5.91 -14.82
N TYR A 98 -19.54 6.70 -13.75
CA TYR A 98 -20.67 6.96 -12.86
C TYR A 98 -21.80 7.74 -13.54
N ARG A 99 -21.48 8.69 -14.41
CA ARG A 99 -22.48 9.51 -15.09
C ARG A 99 -23.21 8.76 -16.22
N LYS A 100 -22.54 7.81 -16.86
CA LYS A 100 -23.06 7.15 -18.07
C LYS A 100 -23.55 5.71 -17.81
N HIS A 101 -23.02 5.03 -16.79
CA HIS A 101 -23.26 3.62 -16.54
C HIS A 101 -23.74 3.39 -15.10
N LYS A 102 -24.94 3.90 -14.77
CA LYS A 102 -25.55 3.71 -13.43
C LYS A 102 -25.88 2.25 -13.11
N ASP A 103 -26.04 1.45 -14.13
CA ASP A 103 -26.26 0.01 -14.09
C ASP A 103 -25.03 -0.79 -13.70
N TRP A 104 -23.84 -0.20 -13.77
CA TRP A 104 -22.57 -0.82 -13.38
C TRP A 104 -22.34 -0.85 -11.86
N PHE A 105 -23.16 -0.15 -11.09
CA PHE A 105 -22.92 0.03 -9.67
C PHE A 105 -23.75 -0.95 -8.83
N VAL A 106 -23.15 -1.38 -7.71
CA VAL A 106 -23.85 -2.16 -6.69
C VAL A 106 -25.13 -1.43 -6.31
N LYS A 107 -26.24 -2.18 -6.22
CA LYS A 107 -27.56 -1.68 -5.81
C LYS A 107 -28.02 -2.41 -4.56
N ASP A 108 -28.67 -1.70 -3.68
CA ASP A 108 -29.37 -2.28 -2.55
C ASP A 108 -30.71 -2.94 -2.99
N LYS A 109 -31.44 -3.52 -2.03
CA LYS A 109 -32.74 -4.16 -2.28
C LYS A 109 -33.81 -3.21 -2.85
N ASP A 110 -33.66 -1.91 -2.66
CA ASP A 110 -34.56 -0.88 -3.15
C ASP A 110 -34.09 -0.28 -4.50
N GLY A 111 -33.05 -0.85 -5.11
CA GLY A 111 -32.46 -0.41 -6.37
C GLY A 111 -31.61 0.85 -6.27
N LYS A 112 -31.30 1.33 -5.06
CA LYS A 112 -30.46 2.50 -4.84
C LYS A 112 -28.99 2.11 -4.82
N ILE A 113 -28.11 3.00 -5.31
CA ILE A 113 -26.67 2.83 -5.27
C ILE A 113 -26.17 3.29 -3.88
N PRO A 114 -25.67 2.39 -3.01
CA PRO A 114 -25.23 2.75 -1.68
C PRO A 114 -23.93 3.56 -1.74
N PHE A 115 -23.83 4.55 -0.86
CA PHE A 115 -22.62 5.34 -0.67
C PHE A 115 -21.52 4.47 -0.03
N ALA A 116 -20.32 4.46 -0.62
CA ALA A 116 -19.24 3.60 -0.16
C ALA A 116 -18.34 4.28 0.89
N SER A 117 -17.85 5.49 0.62
CA SER A 117 -17.00 6.24 1.56
C SER A 117 -16.87 7.72 1.14
N HIS A 118 -16.32 8.55 2.05
CA HIS A 118 -16.16 9.99 1.86
C HIS A 118 -14.88 10.41 1.09
N ASN A 119 -13.98 9.46 0.80
CA ASN A 119 -12.77 9.76 0.04
C ASN A 119 -13.12 10.43 -1.30
N TRP A 120 -12.28 11.34 -1.77
CA TRP A 120 -12.48 12.13 -3.01
C TRP A 120 -13.80 12.90 -3.08
N GLY A 121 -14.40 13.23 -1.93
CA GLY A 121 -15.72 13.86 -1.83
C GLY A 121 -16.89 12.89 -1.98
N GLY A 122 -16.63 11.60 -1.94
CA GLY A 122 -17.58 10.51 -2.00
C GLY A 122 -17.41 9.63 -3.24
N PHE A 123 -17.54 8.32 -3.04
CA PHE A 123 -17.50 7.35 -4.13
C PHE A 123 -18.50 6.21 -3.95
N TYR A 124 -18.71 5.47 -5.02
CA TYR A 124 -19.65 4.36 -5.15
C TYR A 124 -18.94 3.14 -5.71
N ALA A 125 -19.46 1.94 -5.39
CA ALA A 125 -18.83 0.69 -5.74
C ALA A 125 -19.36 0.09 -7.04
N LEU A 126 -18.47 -0.42 -7.88
CA LEU A 126 -18.78 -1.20 -9.08
C LEU A 126 -19.27 -2.60 -8.69
N ASP A 127 -20.26 -3.12 -9.40
CA ASP A 127 -20.75 -4.48 -9.31
C ASP A 127 -19.82 -5.45 -10.05
N ILE A 128 -19.09 -6.26 -9.32
CA ILE A 128 -18.12 -7.22 -9.88
C ILE A 128 -18.77 -8.38 -10.67
N TYR A 129 -20.08 -8.55 -10.59
CA TYR A 129 -20.82 -9.57 -11.34
C TYR A 129 -21.44 -9.02 -12.63
N ASN A 130 -21.43 -7.70 -12.82
CA ASN A 130 -21.83 -7.09 -14.08
C ASN A 130 -20.77 -7.36 -15.16
N GLU A 131 -21.17 -7.96 -16.28
CA GLU A 131 -20.24 -8.35 -17.35
C GLU A 131 -19.55 -7.16 -18.00
N GLU A 132 -20.23 -6.02 -18.18
CA GLU A 132 -19.63 -4.82 -18.74
C GLU A 132 -18.56 -4.23 -17.79
N VAL A 133 -18.78 -4.31 -16.47
CA VAL A 133 -17.77 -3.95 -15.46
C VAL A 133 -16.54 -4.85 -15.58
N ARG A 134 -16.74 -6.16 -15.72
CA ARG A 134 -15.64 -7.11 -15.90
C ARG A 134 -14.82 -6.82 -17.16
N GLN A 135 -15.50 -6.51 -18.27
CA GLN A 135 -14.85 -6.14 -19.53
C GLN A 135 -14.11 -4.80 -19.39
N TYR A 136 -14.70 -3.82 -18.71
CA TYR A 136 -14.04 -2.56 -18.40
C TYR A 136 -12.77 -2.78 -17.57
N LEU A 137 -12.85 -3.54 -16.49
CA LEU A 137 -11.69 -3.86 -15.65
C LEU A 137 -10.62 -4.63 -16.43
N LYS A 138 -11.01 -5.61 -17.24
CA LYS A 138 -10.08 -6.32 -18.13
C LYS A 138 -9.31 -5.34 -19.03
N LYS A 139 -10.00 -4.38 -19.65
CA LYS A 139 -9.36 -3.35 -20.45
C LYS A 139 -8.42 -2.47 -19.64
N VAL A 140 -8.82 -2.09 -18.40
CA VAL A 140 -7.96 -1.30 -17.50
C VAL A 140 -6.68 -2.04 -17.18
N PHE A 141 -6.77 -3.29 -16.70
CA PHE A 141 -5.60 -4.07 -16.31
C PHE A 141 -4.70 -4.40 -17.52
N ASP A 142 -5.27 -4.76 -18.66
CA ASP A 142 -4.50 -5.00 -19.90
C ASP A 142 -3.74 -3.73 -20.34
N THR A 143 -4.40 -2.58 -20.28
CA THR A 143 -3.74 -1.30 -20.62
C THR A 143 -2.62 -0.97 -19.63
N VAL A 144 -2.87 -1.06 -18.34
CA VAL A 144 -1.87 -0.73 -17.30
C VAL A 144 -0.68 -1.67 -17.36
N LEU A 145 -0.93 -2.98 -17.40
CA LEU A 145 0.12 -3.98 -17.26
C LEU A 145 0.88 -4.26 -18.57
N ASN A 146 0.18 -4.25 -19.71
CA ASN A 146 0.75 -4.62 -20.99
C ASN A 146 1.05 -3.39 -21.88
N THR A 147 0.12 -2.43 -22.00
CA THR A 147 0.30 -1.27 -22.89
C THR A 147 1.18 -0.20 -22.24
N TRP A 148 0.92 0.12 -20.97
CA TRP A 148 1.73 1.09 -20.21
C TRP A 148 2.99 0.46 -19.60
N GLY A 149 3.03 -0.86 -19.45
CA GLY A 149 4.22 -1.62 -19.08
C GLY A 149 4.53 -1.64 -17.59
N TYR A 150 3.51 -1.51 -16.71
CA TYR A 150 3.71 -1.64 -15.28
C TYR A 150 3.89 -3.10 -14.85
N ASP A 151 4.70 -3.32 -13.83
CA ASP A 151 5.05 -4.64 -13.29
C ASP A 151 4.25 -4.99 -12.04
N MET A 152 3.76 -3.97 -11.35
CA MET A 152 2.96 -4.09 -10.14
C MET A 152 1.77 -3.15 -10.17
N VAL A 153 0.66 -3.61 -9.61
CA VAL A 153 -0.48 -2.74 -9.27
C VAL A 153 -0.70 -2.73 -7.76
N LYS A 154 -0.76 -1.52 -7.18
CA LYS A 154 -1.30 -1.31 -5.82
C LYS A 154 -2.80 -1.16 -5.96
N LEU A 155 -3.55 -2.13 -5.45
CA LEU A 155 -5.01 -2.19 -5.53
C LEU A 155 -5.61 -1.79 -4.19
N ASP A 156 -6.24 -0.63 -4.16
CA ASP A 156 -6.73 -0.01 -2.94
C ASP A 156 -8.26 0.10 -2.89
N PHE A 157 -8.78 0.40 -1.70
CA PHE A 157 -10.23 0.49 -1.44
C PHE A 157 -11.00 -0.77 -1.88
N LEU A 158 -10.37 -1.94 -1.83
CA LEU A 158 -10.94 -3.19 -2.32
C LEU A 158 -12.20 -3.60 -1.56
N TYR A 159 -12.34 -3.20 -0.28
CA TYR A 159 -13.55 -3.41 0.50
C TYR A 159 -14.81 -2.82 -0.13
N ALA A 160 -14.67 -1.89 -1.05
CA ALA A 160 -15.79 -1.18 -1.69
C ALA A 160 -16.77 -2.14 -2.37
N CYS A 161 -16.29 -3.17 -3.08
CA CYS A 161 -17.14 -4.11 -3.79
C CYS A 161 -18.07 -4.91 -2.86
N CYS A 162 -17.79 -4.99 -1.57
CA CYS A 162 -18.56 -5.76 -0.60
C CYS A 162 -19.13 -4.93 0.56
N ILE A 163 -19.44 -3.65 0.33
CA ILE A 163 -20.03 -2.76 1.36
C ILE A 163 -21.38 -3.25 1.86
N ILE A 164 -22.16 -3.90 1.00
CA ILE A 164 -23.41 -4.59 1.30
C ILE A 164 -23.38 -6.00 0.71
N PRO A 165 -24.18 -6.93 1.22
CA PRO A 165 -24.46 -8.20 0.54
C PRO A 165 -25.36 -7.95 -0.69
N TYR A 166 -25.06 -8.61 -1.81
CA TYR A 166 -25.87 -8.56 -3.04
C TYR A 166 -25.64 -9.82 -3.87
N ASN A 167 -26.45 -10.01 -4.91
CA ASN A 167 -26.39 -11.18 -5.79
C ASN A 167 -26.49 -12.51 -5.03
N ASN A 168 -27.32 -12.57 -3.98
CA ASN A 168 -27.49 -13.72 -3.08
C ASN A 168 -26.19 -14.20 -2.41
N LYS A 169 -25.20 -13.33 -2.26
CA LYS A 169 -23.91 -13.63 -1.64
C LYS A 169 -23.67 -12.77 -0.42
N SER A 170 -23.00 -13.34 0.55
CA SER A 170 -22.47 -12.61 1.70
C SER A 170 -21.33 -11.68 1.28
N ARG A 171 -21.04 -10.66 2.09
CA ARG A 171 -19.90 -9.74 1.87
C ARG A 171 -18.56 -10.48 1.78
N GLY A 172 -18.40 -11.57 2.55
CA GLY A 172 -17.19 -12.40 2.52
C GLY A 172 -17.01 -13.12 1.19
N GLU A 173 -18.08 -13.75 0.67
CA GLU A 173 -18.06 -14.43 -0.63
C GLU A 173 -17.78 -13.43 -1.76
N ILE A 174 -18.43 -12.25 -1.74
CA ILE A 174 -18.19 -11.20 -2.73
C ILE A 174 -16.71 -10.78 -2.72
N MET A 175 -16.11 -10.61 -1.53
CA MET A 175 -14.71 -10.22 -1.43
C MET A 175 -13.76 -11.32 -1.96
N CYS A 176 -14.06 -12.59 -1.68
CA CYS A 176 -13.30 -13.71 -2.24
C CYS A 176 -13.40 -13.75 -3.78
N ASP A 177 -14.59 -13.61 -4.33
CA ASP A 177 -14.79 -13.56 -5.79
C ASP A 177 -14.07 -12.36 -6.43
N ALA A 178 -14.08 -11.22 -5.74
CA ALA A 178 -13.35 -10.02 -6.18
C ALA A 178 -11.83 -10.26 -6.24
N MET A 179 -11.26 -10.95 -5.24
CA MET A 179 -9.83 -11.25 -5.23
C MET A 179 -9.45 -12.28 -6.29
N GLU A 180 -10.31 -13.27 -6.57
CA GLU A 180 -10.13 -14.19 -7.70
C GLU A 180 -10.13 -13.44 -9.05
N LEU A 181 -11.11 -12.55 -9.24
CA LEU A 181 -11.20 -11.71 -10.43
C LEU A 181 -9.90 -10.90 -10.62
N LEU A 182 -9.45 -10.18 -9.59
CA LEU A 182 -8.26 -9.34 -9.68
C LEU A 182 -7.01 -10.16 -9.99
N ARG A 183 -6.82 -11.32 -9.34
CA ARG A 183 -5.67 -12.19 -9.65
C ARG A 183 -5.73 -12.71 -11.09
N SER A 184 -6.93 -13.06 -11.58
CA SER A 184 -7.09 -13.49 -12.98
C SER A 184 -6.77 -12.39 -13.99
N LEU A 185 -7.08 -11.13 -13.67
CA LEU A 185 -6.78 -9.97 -14.51
C LEU A 185 -5.30 -9.59 -14.51
N CYS A 186 -4.61 -9.82 -13.40
CA CYS A 186 -3.18 -9.49 -13.26
C CYS A 186 -2.24 -10.61 -13.77
N GLY A 187 -2.74 -11.84 -13.90
CA GLY A 187 -1.89 -12.99 -14.28
C GLY A 187 -0.73 -13.15 -13.31
N ASP A 188 0.52 -13.12 -13.81
CA ASP A 188 1.75 -13.26 -13.03
C ASP A 188 2.35 -11.92 -12.56
N LYS A 189 1.73 -10.80 -12.89
CA LYS A 189 2.16 -9.47 -12.43
C LYS A 189 1.94 -9.31 -10.92
N LEU A 190 2.76 -8.48 -10.29
CA LEU A 190 2.71 -8.27 -8.84
C LEU A 190 1.44 -7.51 -8.42
N ILE A 191 0.83 -7.96 -7.34
CA ILE A 191 -0.29 -7.26 -6.68
C ILE A 191 0.12 -6.87 -5.27
N LEU A 192 0.03 -5.58 -4.97
CA LEU A 192 -0.01 -5.06 -3.61
C LEU A 192 -1.47 -4.80 -3.22
N GLY A 193 -2.02 -5.64 -2.34
CA GLY A 193 -3.36 -5.45 -1.80
C GLY A 193 -3.39 -4.37 -0.73
N CYS A 194 -4.32 -3.41 -0.86
CA CYS A 194 -4.54 -2.33 0.08
C CYS A 194 -6.05 -2.14 0.31
N GLY A 195 -6.46 -1.67 1.49
CA GLY A 195 -7.89 -1.53 1.79
C GLY A 195 -8.69 -2.82 1.60
N VAL A 196 -8.08 -3.98 1.83
CA VAL A 196 -8.69 -5.30 1.68
C VAL A 196 -8.79 -6.01 3.04
N PRO A 197 -9.91 -6.67 3.35
CA PRO A 197 -9.96 -7.63 4.44
C PRO A 197 -8.90 -8.71 4.23
N LEU A 198 -8.05 -8.97 5.24
CA LEU A 198 -6.82 -9.74 5.04
C LEU A 198 -7.06 -11.18 4.58
N ALA A 199 -8.07 -11.86 5.13
CA ALA A 199 -8.32 -13.27 4.82
C ALA A 199 -8.64 -13.55 3.34
N PRO A 200 -9.51 -12.78 2.65
CA PRO A 200 -9.74 -12.95 1.22
C PRO A 200 -8.50 -12.69 0.33
N ALA A 201 -7.51 -11.96 0.84
CA ALA A 201 -6.25 -11.70 0.12
C ALA A 201 -5.24 -12.86 0.19
N PHE A 202 -5.46 -13.88 1.05
CA PHE A 202 -4.55 -15.01 1.25
C PHE A 202 -4.30 -15.77 -0.05
N GLY A 203 -3.03 -15.82 -0.48
CA GLY A 203 -2.60 -16.47 -1.71
C GLY A 203 -3.07 -15.82 -3.02
N LYS A 204 -3.71 -14.65 -2.95
CA LYS A 204 -4.21 -13.90 -4.11
C LYS A 204 -3.38 -12.67 -4.44
N VAL A 205 -2.64 -12.14 -3.46
CA VAL A 205 -1.73 -11.01 -3.63
C VAL A 205 -0.30 -11.40 -3.27
N ASP A 206 0.66 -10.70 -3.83
CA ASP A 206 2.08 -10.91 -3.58
C ASP A 206 2.51 -10.17 -2.32
N PHE A 207 2.04 -8.93 -2.18
CA PHE A 207 2.21 -8.08 -1.01
C PHE A 207 0.85 -7.63 -0.49
N CYS A 208 0.74 -7.40 0.82
CA CYS A 208 -0.47 -6.86 1.41
C CYS A 208 -0.15 -5.82 2.49
N ARG A 209 -0.80 -4.67 2.41
CA ARG A 209 -0.86 -3.70 3.49
C ARG A 209 -1.54 -4.34 4.70
N ILE A 210 -0.84 -4.40 5.81
CA ILE A 210 -1.30 -5.09 7.02
C ILE A 210 -1.85 -4.15 8.09
N GLY A 211 -1.87 -2.86 7.84
CA GLY A 211 -2.37 -1.84 8.75
C GLY A 211 -3.02 -0.68 8.01
N ALA A 212 -3.56 0.27 8.78
CA ALA A 212 -3.95 1.56 8.25
C ALA A 212 -2.72 2.35 7.79
N ASP A 213 -2.95 3.44 7.06
CA ASP A 213 -1.89 4.33 6.59
C ASP A 213 -1.01 4.84 7.73
N MET A 214 0.28 4.96 7.45
CA MET A 214 1.24 5.63 8.32
C MET A 214 0.84 7.11 8.42
N ALA A 215 0.90 7.68 9.62
CA ALA A 215 0.63 9.10 9.83
C ALA A 215 1.91 9.93 9.85
N LEU A 216 1.78 11.23 9.59
CA LEU A 216 2.87 12.19 9.75
C LEU A 216 3.09 12.61 11.22
N SER A 217 2.38 11.94 12.14
CA SER A 217 2.48 12.12 13.59
C SER A 217 2.36 10.77 14.30
N TRP A 218 2.92 10.67 15.51
CA TRP A 218 2.93 9.40 16.27
C TRP A 218 1.53 8.95 16.67
N ASN A 219 0.76 9.84 17.28
CA ASN A 219 -0.58 9.55 17.76
C ASN A 219 -1.66 10.07 16.81
N LYS A 220 -2.84 9.47 16.87
CA LYS A 220 -4.05 9.94 16.23
C LYS A 220 -4.34 11.39 16.63
N LYS A 221 -4.72 12.22 15.66
CA LYS A 221 -5.20 13.58 15.94
C LYS A 221 -6.51 13.50 16.74
N PRO A 222 -6.71 14.36 17.75
CA PRO A 222 -8.01 14.49 18.40
C PRO A 222 -9.13 14.74 17.37
N PHE A 223 -10.28 14.13 17.59
CA PHE A 223 -11.47 14.26 16.73
C PHE A 223 -11.30 13.79 15.26
N SER A 224 -10.22 13.10 14.92
CA SER A 224 -10.10 12.46 13.60
C SER A 224 -11.12 11.32 13.48
N ARG A 225 -11.84 11.28 12.36
CA ARG A 225 -12.76 10.17 12.04
C ARG A 225 -11.99 8.92 11.60
N GLU A 226 -10.78 9.08 11.13
CA GLU A 226 -9.90 7.98 10.72
C GLU A 226 -8.98 7.62 11.88
N ASP A 227 -8.83 6.31 12.14
CA ASP A 227 -7.91 5.80 13.16
C ASP A 227 -6.47 5.69 12.64
N VAL A 228 -6.11 6.62 11.75
CA VAL A 228 -4.76 6.70 11.19
C VAL A 228 -3.79 7.25 12.22
N SER A 229 -2.82 6.44 12.62
CA SER A 229 -1.70 6.86 13.46
C SER A 229 -0.51 5.94 13.25
N THR A 230 0.68 6.50 13.35
CA THR A 230 1.93 5.72 13.32
C THR A 230 1.96 4.62 14.38
N LYS A 231 1.48 4.92 15.58
CA LYS A 231 1.34 3.95 16.67
C LYS A 231 0.53 2.72 16.25
N HIS A 232 -0.64 2.90 15.64
CA HIS A 232 -1.50 1.78 15.21
C HIS A 232 -0.91 1.03 14.01
N ALA A 233 -0.29 1.72 13.06
CA ALA A 233 0.40 1.10 11.95
C ALA A 233 1.52 0.18 12.45
N LEU A 234 2.36 0.64 13.38
CA LEU A 234 3.43 -0.17 13.98
C LEU A 234 2.90 -1.35 14.79
N LEU A 235 1.81 -1.20 15.56
CA LEU A 235 1.18 -2.32 16.25
C LEU A 235 0.73 -3.41 15.27
N ASN A 236 0.08 -3.03 14.18
CA ASN A 236 -0.31 -3.98 13.14
C ASN A 236 0.91 -4.64 12.48
N THR A 237 1.95 -3.87 12.17
CA THR A 237 3.20 -4.39 11.60
C THR A 237 3.83 -5.46 12.49
N ILE A 238 3.94 -5.21 13.77
CA ILE A 238 4.58 -6.13 14.74
C ILE A 238 3.71 -7.35 15.01
N PHE A 239 2.41 -7.17 15.27
CA PHE A 239 1.55 -8.26 15.74
C PHE A 239 0.87 -9.06 14.63
N ARG A 240 0.86 -8.56 13.38
CA ARG A 240 0.44 -9.32 12.18
C ARG A 240 1.60 -10.00 11.45
N ARG A 241 2.80 -9.99 12.04
CA ARG A 241 4.02 -10.60 11.45
C ARG A 241 3.87 -12.04 11.01
N GLN A 242 2.97 -12.80 11.65
CA GLN A 242 2.79 -14.21 11.36
C GLN A 242 2.14 -14.51 10.00
N LEU A 243 1.55 -13.49 9.37
CA LEU A 243 1.01 -13.59 8.00
C LEU A 243 2.12 -13.56 6.95
N ASP A 244 3.26 -12.96 7.32
CA ASP A 244 4.40 -12.74 6.43
C ASP A 244 5.00 -14.05 5.91
N GLY A 245 5.09 -14.18 4.57
CA GLY A 245 5.61 -15.37 3.90
C GLY A 245 4.70 -16.59 3.96
N ARG A 246 3.50 -16.49 4.55
CA ARG A 246 2.51 -17.56 4.62
C ARG A 246 1.30 -17.30 3.73
N ALA A 247 0.73 -16.13 3.86
CA ALA A 247 -0.45 -15.69 3.11
C ALA A 247 -0.08 -14.74 1.96
N PHE A 248 0.84 -13.87 2.20
CA PHE A 248 1.44 -12.86 1.33
C PHE A 248 2.74 -12.36 1.99
N LEU A 249 3.44 -11.44 1.35
CA LEU A 249 4.54 -10.69 1.96
C LEU A 249 3.97 -9.39 2.58
N ASN A 250 4.36 -9.10 3.83
CA ASN A 250 3.82 -7.95 4.55
C ASN A 250 4.35 -6.62 4.01
N ASP A 251 3.42 -5.70 3.74
CA ASP A 251 3.68 -4.29 3.54
C ASP A 251 3.32 -3.52 4.83
N PRO A 252 4.32 -3.00 5.57
CA PRO A 252 4.08 -2.19 6.77
C PRO A 252 3.68 -0.75 6.47
N ASP A 253 3.55 -0.36 5.20
CA ASP A 253 3.49 0.98 4.69
C ASP A 253 4.88 1.65 4.60
N VAL A 254 4.93 2.96 4.51
CA VAL A 254 6.16 3.73 4.32
C VAL A 254 6.93 3.95 5.62
N PHE A 255 8.23 4.13 5.49
CA PHE A 255 9.02 4.88 6.46
C PHE A 255 9.44 6.21 5.84
N LEU A 256 9.50 7.27 6.65
CA LEU A 256 9.82 8.62 6.22
C LEU A 256 11.01 9.11 7.03
N LEU A 257 12.06 9.56 6.37
CA LEU A 257 13.28 10.08 7.02
C LEU A 257 13.44 11.61 6.86
N ARG A 258 12.65 12.23 5.98
CA ARG A 258 12.70 13.69 5.72
C ARG A 258 12.41 14.52 6.97
N ASP A 259 12.94 15.75 7.02
CA ASP A 259 12.71 16.68 8.14
C ASP A 259 11.51 17.62 7.92
N ASN A 260 11.12 17.83 6.66
CA ASN A 260 10.00 18.69 6.30
C ASN A 260 8.67 17.95 6.32
N ASN A 261 7.58 18.67 6.56
CA ASN A 261 6.19 18.16 6.53
C ASN A 261 6.00 16.85 7.34
N ILE A 262 6.62 16.77 8.50
CA ILE A 262 6.46 15.65 9.44
C ILE A 262 6.59 16.17 10.89
N LYS A 263 5.78 15.61 11.80
CA LYS A 263 5.73 16.04 13.21
C LYS A 263 6.48 15.12 14.16
N MET A 264 7.18 14.14 13.62
CA MET A 264 7.94 13.18 14.41
C MET A 264 9.44 13.55 14.42
N PRO A 265 10.12 13.52 15.58
CA PRO A 265 11.56 13.69 15.64
C PRO A 265 12.28 12.56 14.91
N PHE A 266 13.53 12.77 14.52
CA PHE A 266 14.29 11.79 13.74
C PHE A 266 14.45 10.44 14.45
N SER A 267 14.53 10.44 15.79
CA SER A 267 14.55 9.21 16.60
C SER A 267 13.33 8.32 16.39
N GLN A 268 12.12 8.92 16.31
CA GLN A 268 10.90 8.17 16.00
C GLN A 268 10.90 7.68 14.55
N ARG A 269 11.37 8.49 13.60
CA ARG A 269 11.47 8.11 12.18
C ARG A 269 12.44 6.94 11.98
N LYS A 270 13.59 6.94 12.63
CA LYS A 270 14.54 5.80 12.67
C LYS A 270 13.91 4.55 13.26
N LEU A 271 13.13 4.69 14.33
CA LEU A 271 12.42 3.56 14.95
C LEU A 271 11.40 2.94 13.98
N ILE A 272 10.66 3.77 13.24
CA ILE A 272 9.72 3.31 12.20
C ILE A 272 10.48 2.55 11.12
N ALA A 273 11.55 3.12 10.57
CA ALA A 273 12.36 2.52 9.51
C ALA A 273 12.94 1.17 9.96
N LYS A 274 13.49 1.09 11.17
CA LYS A 274 13.98 -0.15 11.77
C LYS A 274 12.87 -1.20 11.94
N THR A 275 11.71 -0.79 12.43
CA THR A 275 10.56 -1.71 12.59
C THR A 275 10.08 -2.23 11.24
N ALA A 276 9.95 -1.36 10.24
CA ALA A 276 9.59 -1.75 8.88
C ALA A 276 10.61 -2.78 8.32
N SER A 277 11.92 -2.53 8.50
CA SER A 277 12.95 -3.47 8.07
C SER A 277 12.88 -4.84 8.76
N LEU A 278 12.57 -4.88 10.05
CA LEU A 278 12.46 -6.12 10.80
C LEU A 278 11.24 -6.97 10.40
N PHE A 279 10.10 -6.33 10.15
CA PHE A 279 8.81 -7.02 10.01
C PHE A 279 8.22 -7.00 8.60
N GLY A 280 8.62 -6.05 7.75
CA GLY A 280 8.12 -5.91 6.37
C GLY A 280 8.97 -6.64 5.34
N ASN A 281 8.38 -6.90 4.18
CA ASN A 281 9.03 -7.41 2.99
C ASN A 281 8.87 -6.50 1.78
N LEU A 282 7.97 -5.52 1.83
CA LEU A 282 7.92 -4.39 0.92
C LEU A 282 8.24 -3.13 1.72
N LEU A 283 9.40 -2.54 1.50
CA LEU A 283 9.89 -1.38 2.24
C LEU A 283 9.76 -0.14 1.38
N PHE A 284 8.68 0.59 1.53
CA PHE A 284 8.49 1.84 0.80
C PHE A 284 9.05 3.05 1.55
N VAL A 285 9.69 3.95 0.80
CA VAL A 285 9.97 5.34 1.19
C VAL A 285 9.14 6.29 0.33
N SER A 286 8.77 7.43 0.89
CA SER A 286 8.02 8.47 0.17
C SER A 286 8.55 9.85 0.53
N ASP A 287 9.84 10.07 0.25
CA ASP A 287 10.56 11.30 0.55
C ASP A 287 11.26 11.84 -0.71
N ASP A 288 11.45 13.15 -0.78
CA ASP A 288 12.44 13.71 -1.70
C ASP A 288 13.84 13.37 -1.17
N VAL A 289 14.40 12.26 -1.64
CA VAL A 289 15.68 11.72 -1.18
C VAL A 289 16.88 12.63 -1.53
N SER A 290 16.71 13.58 -2.46
CA SER A 290 17.74 14.57 -2.80
C SER A 290 18.05 15.51 -1.63
N THR A 291 17.10 15.66 -0.71
CA THR A 291 17.22 16.53 0.47
C THR A 291 17.86 15.84 1.68
N TYR A 292 18.18 14.56 1.59
CA TYR A 292 18.72 13.78 2.71
C TYR A 292 20.11 14.27 3.13
N ASN A 293 20.27 14.52 4.43
CA ASN A 293 21.56 14.69 5.05
C ASN A 293 22.29 13.34 5.23
N ASN A 294 23.53 13.37 5.71
CA ASN A 294 24.35 12.16 5.85
C ASN A 294 23.74 11.13 6.80
N GLU A 295 23.15 11.57 7.94
CA GLU A 295 22.51 10.65 8.90
C GLU A 295 21.28 9.97 8.30
N GLN A 296 20.50 10.70 7.50
CA GLN A 296 19.34 10.14 6.79
C GLN A 296 19.76 9.14 5.70
N LYS A 297 20.83 9.46 4.94
CA LYS A 297 21.38 8.54 3.92
C LYS A 297 21.92 7.26 4.56
N GLU A 298 22.64 7.36 5.67
CA GLU A 298 23.17 6.20 6.41
C GLU A 298 22.01 5.33 6.97
N CYS A 299 21.00 5.96 7.55
CA CYS A 299 19.81 5.26 8.04
C CYS A 299 19.09 4.54 6.89
N PHE A 300 18.91 5.23 5.75
CA PHE A 300 18.27 4.65 4.57
C PHE A 300 19.06 3.44 4.05
N ALA A 301 20.37 3.58 3.85
CA ALA A 301 21.24 2.50 3.39
C ALA A 301 21.20 1.29 4.34
N THR A 302 21.24 1.54 5.66
CA THR A 302 21.15 0.48 6.68
C THR A 302 19.85 -0.29 6.57
N VAL A 303 18.70 0.41 6.48
CA VAL A 303 17.37 -0.21 6.44
C VAL A 303 17.16 -1.01 5.16
N THR A 304 17.63 -0.49 4.03
CA THR A 304 17.42 -1.09 2.71
C THR A 304 18.38 -2.23 2.37
N SER A 305 19.60 -2.21 2.93
CA SER A 305 20.60 -3.25 2.70
C SER A 305 20.45 -4.48 3.58
N GLN A 306 19.69 -4.38 4.68
CA GLN A 306 19.55 -5.47 5.64
C GLN A 306 18.81 -6.67 5.05
N ASN A 307 19.34 -7.88 5.29
CA ASN A 307 18.61 -9.11 5.07
C ASN A 307 17.35 -9.15 5.95
N LYS A 308 16.40 -10.02 5.57
CA LYS A 308 15.21 -10.22 6.40
C LYS A 308 15.61 -10.86 7.74
N ALA A 309 15.29 -10.17 8.82
CA ALA A 309 15.50 -10.70 10.17
C ALA A 309 14.55 -11.87 10.47
N LYS A 310 15.04 -12.88 11.17
CA LYS A 310 14.20 -13.95 11.75
C LYS A 310 13.73 -13.50 13.12
N ILE A 311 12.44 -13.24 13.26
CA ILE A 311 11.83 -12.83 14.53
C ILE A 311 11.63 -14.09 15.41
N ASN A 312 12.29 -14.12 16.56
CA ASN A 312 12.25 -15.26 17.50
C ASN A 312 11.20 -15.04 18.61
N TYR A 313 11.04 -13.80 19.08
CA TYR A 313 10.13 -13.48 20.18
C TYR A 313 9.63 -12.04 20.07
N VAL A 314 8.38 -11.83 20.42
CA VAL A 314 7.76 -10.50 20.60
C VAL A 314 6.78 -10.59 21.75
N ASP A 315 6.90 -9.66 22.69
CA ASP A 315 5.96 -9.46 23.79
C ASP A 315 5.73 -7.99 24.06
N MET A 316 4.57 -7.66 24.59
CA MET A 316 4.21 -6.29 24.98
C MET A 316 3.68 -6.27 26.40
N ASN A 317 4.28 -5.47 27.25
CA ASN A 317 3.82 -5.27 28.62
C ASN A 317 2.68 -4.23 28.69
N ARG A 318 2.07 -4.10 29.89
CA ARG A 318 0.96 -3.16 30.12
C ARG A 318 1.35 -1.67 29.97
N ASN A 319 2.63 -1.34 30.04
CA ASN A 319 3.14 0.03 29.87
C ASN A 319 3.38 0.38 28.39
N GLY A 320 3.11 -0.56 27.47
CA GLY A 320 3.33 -0.41 26.04
C GLY A 320 4.79 -0.59 25.62
N ASP A 321 5.63 -1.21 26.44
CA ASP A 321 6.98 -1.59 26.02
C ASP A 321 6.90 -2.91 25.26
N ILE A 322 7.43 -2.91 24.05
CA ILE A 322 7.48 -4.08 23.15
C ILE A 322 8.92 -4.59 23.13
N SER A 323 9.12 -5.80 23.63
CA SER A 323 10.38 -6.53 23.61
C SER A 323 10.43 -7.47 22.41
N ILE A 324 11.50 -7.39 21.63
CA ILE A 324 11.68 -8.14 20.39
C ILE A 324 13.04 -8.85 20.47
N LYS A 325 13.06 -10.17 20.22
CA LYS A 325 14.29 -10.93 19.95
C LYS A 325 14.29 -11.37 18.49
N TYR A 326 15.37 -11.13 17.79
CA TYR A 326 15.53 -11.53 16.42
C TYR A 326 16.95 -11.96 16.11
N SER A 327 17.11 -12.74 15.05
CA SER A 327 18.42 -13.11 14.50
C SER A 327 18.59 -12.41 13.14
N LEU A 328 19.75 -11.81 12.95
CA LEU A 328 20.17 -11.17 11.72
C LEU A 328 21.64 -11.49 11.49
N ASP A 329 21.97 -12.04 10.32
CA ASP A 329 23.32 -12.46 9.96
C ASP A 329 24.00 -13.28 11.09
N ASP A 330 23.29 -14.32 11.55
CA ASP A 330 23.68 -15.25 12.64
C ASP A 330 23.89 -14.62 14.02
N LYS A 331 23.56 -13.35 14.20
CA LYS A 331 23.60 -12.65 15.49
C LYS A 331 22.22 -12.60 16.14
N ASN A 332 22.15 -12.97 17.41
CA ASN A 332 20.95 -12.78 18.23
C ASN A 332 20.94 -11.39 18.84
N ILE A 333 19.89 -10.63 18.57
CA ILE A 333 19.76 -9.22 18.96
C ILE A 333 18.47 -9.05 19.75
N GLY A 334 18.56 -8.32 20.87
CA GLY A 334 17.42 -7.82 21.62
C GLY A 334 17.12 -6.36 21.23
N TYR A 335 15.85 -6.05 21.09
CA TYR A 335 15.36 -4.71 20.77
C TYR A 335 14.11 -4.41 21.60
N CYS A 336 14.03 -3.22 22.16
CA CYS A 336 12.87 -2.80 22.93
C CYS A 336 12.43 -1.39 22.51
N LEU A 337 11.13 -1.20 22.34
CA LEU A 337 10.54 0.09 22.05
C LEU A 337 9.30 0.34 22.91
N ASN A 338 9.01 1.60 23.25
CA ASN A 338 7.75 1.97 23.85
C ASN A 338 6.79 2.50 22.77
N ILE A 339 5.68 1.81 22.56
CA ILE A 339 4.71 2.15 21.50
C ILE A 339 3.89 3.40 21.83
N ASN A 340 3.78 3.80 23.10
CA ASN A 340 2.97 4.94 23.49
C ASN A 340 3.63 6.28 23.11
N ASN A 341 4.96 6.34 23.11
CA ASN A 341 5.70 7.57 22.85
C ASN A 341 6.76 7.45 21.74
N GLY A 342 6.93 6.27 21.14
CA GLY A 342 7.87 6.06 20.05
C GLY A 342 9.33 6.19 20.46
N THR A 343 9.69 5.73 21.64
CA THR A 343 11.08 5.74 22.12
C THR A 343 11.68 4.35 22.09
N GLU A 344 12.94 4.25 21.65
CA GLU A 344 13.74 3.04 21.83
C GLU A 344 14.19 2.94 23.30
N LYS A 345 14.16 1.75 23.83
CA LYS A 345 14.60 1.43 25.20
C LYS A 345 15.74 0.44 25.19
N LYS A 346 16.54 0.46 26.25
CA LYS A 346 17.55 -0.58 26.47
C LYS A 346 16.82 -1.93 26.59
N TYR A 347 17.27 -2.92 25.82
CA TYR A 347 16.78 -4.28 25.98
C TYR A 347 17.35 -4.85 27.29
N VAL A 348 16.51 -5.32 28.18
CA VAL A 348 16.88 -5.92 29.46
C VAL A 348 16.71 -7.42 29.42
#